data_d6e3633904e0e7e9dcb7ab55e1b41b29
#
_entry.id   d6e3633904e0e7e9dcb7ab55e1b41b29
#
_cell.length_a   1.000
_cell.length_b   1.000
_cell.length_c   1.000
_cell.angle_alpha   90.00
_cell.angle_beta   90.00
_cell.angle_gamma   90.00
#
_symmetry.space_group_name_H-M   'P 1'
#
loop_
_entity.id
_entity.type
_entity.pdbx_description
1 polymer ?
#
loop_
_entity_poly.entity_id
_entity_poly.type
_entity_poly.pdbx_seq_one_letter_code
_entity_poly.pdbx_strand_id
1 'polypeptide(L)'
;KALPMLLGLGIFQVNTFVDNLVASYRTMVGDTIFGIPYPLPEGSMTELSYGQRLYEFPLGVFGISIATAIFPALARDSNNTPAFLDTLRRGLRLTMFIGLPASVGLVLVRNDLSATIFQGGKFSAEDARNVGFVLAMYAPAIWAYSMQQVVTRAFYALGDSTTPVKVSVWMVVLNFLLNITLIWTPLGVGGLALSTAIAAVVQIFILQRLLTRRIGPAVDSATRASWGWTALASGIMAAAVLGLQYVLPAEETWRWSVARLAVFCAVGGGAFWLAAYVMRRPELRQLR
;
A
#
# COMPACT_ATOMS: atom_id res chain seq x y z
N LYS A 1 20.37 -15.56 -14.03
CA LYS A 1 19.74 -15.13 -12.75
C LYS A 1 19.10 -13.73 -12.84
N ALA A 2 19.59 -12.83 -13.73
CA ALA A 2 19.02 -11.48 -13.89
C ALA A 2 17.67 -11.46 -14.61
N LEU A 3 17.43 -12.35 -15.58
CA LEU A 3 16.22 -12.36 -16.39
C LEU A 3 14.91 -12.47 -15.57
N PRO A 4 14.78 -13.38 -14.58
CA PRO A 4 13.57 -13.43 -13.76
C PRO A 4 13.34 -12.17 -12.91
N MET A 5 14.41 -11.49 -12.45
CA MET A 5 14.29 -10.21 -11.74
C MET A 5 13.75 -9.10 -12.66
N LEU A 6 14.25 -9.01 -13.88
CA LEU A 6 13.77 -8.05 -14.89
C LEU A 6 12.31 -8.33 -15.27
N LEU A 7 11.94 -9.60 -15.42
CA LEU A 7 10.54 -9.99 -15.63
C LEU A 7 9.65 -9.61 -14.45
N GLY A 8 10.12 -9.74 -13.20
CA GLY A 8 9.37 -9.31 -12.03
C GLY A 8 9.07 -7.82 -11.99
N LEU A 9 10.01 -6.97 -12.41
CA LEU A 9 9.79 -5.53 -12.56
C LEU A 9 8.82 -5.24 -13.71
N GLY A 10 8.94 -5.97 -14.83
CA GLY A 10 8.05 -5.83 -15.98
C GLY A 10 6.60 -6.19 -15.66
N ILE A 11 6.36 -7.20 -14.82
CA ILE A 11 5.00 -7.62 -14.43
C ILE A 11 4.26 -6.51 -13.68
N PHE A 12 4.93 -5.76 -12.83
CA PHE A 12 4.33 -4.61 -12.16
C PHE A 12 3.87 -3.55 -13.17
N GLN A 13 4.69 -3.27 -14.19
CA GLN A 13 4.34 -2.34 -15.28
C GLN A 13 3.16 -2.85 -16.11
N VAL A 14 3.08 -4.17 -16.34
CA VAL A 14 1.94 -4.77 -17.05
C VAL A 14 0.64 -4.57 -16.25
N ASN A 15 0.67 -4.74 -14.93
CA ASN A 15 -0.51 -4.50 -14.09
C ASN A 15 -1.00 -3.05 -14.21
N THR A 16 -0.10 -2.09 -14.01
CA THR A 16 -0.41 -0.66 -14.16
C THR A 16 -0.92 -0.33 -15.57
N PHE A 17 -0.33 -0.94 -16.59
CA PHE A 17 -0.77 -0.74 -17.98
C PHE A 17 -2.20 -1.25 -18.20
N VAL A 18 -2.53 -2.43 -17.68
CA VAL A 18 -3.90 -2.99 -17.74
C VAL A 18 -4.91 -2.11 -17.02
N ASP A 19 -4.57 -1.65 -15.81
CA ASP A 19 -5.43 -0.75 -15.03
C ASP A 19 -5.70 0.55 -15.80
N ASN A 20 -4.67 1.13 -16.43
CA ASN A 20 -4.79 2.34 -17.25
C ASN A 20 -5.60 2.10 -18.53
N LEU A 21 -5.46 0.95 -19.19
CA LEU A 21 -6.29 0.60 -20.35
C LEU A 21 -7.78 0.53 -19.97
N VAL A 22 -8.09 -0.13 -18.86
CA VAL A 22 -9.47 -0.20 -18.37
C VAL A 22 -9.97 1.19 -18.00
N ALA A 23 -9.18 2.01 -17.30
CA ALA A 23 -9.57 3.36 -16.89
C ALA A 23 -9.76 4.33 -18.07
N SER A 24 -9.02 4.14 -19.18
CA SER A 24 -9.08 5.01 -20.37
C SER A 24 -10.00 4.50 -21.48
N TYR A 25 -10.66 3.35 -21.29
CA TYR A 25 -11.48 2.71 -22.34
C TYR A 25 -12.49 3.69 -22.96
N ARG A 26 -13.23 4.43 -22.13
CA ARG A 26 -14.24 5.39 -22.60
C ARG A 26 -13.66 6.46 -23.51
N THR A 27 -12.49 6.98 -23.19
CA THR A 27 -11.80 8.02 -23.97
C THR A 27 -11.18 7.46 -25.26
N MET A 28 -10.69 6.20 -25.25
CA MET A 28 -9.95 5.62 -26.36
C MET A 28 -10.81 4.81 -27.32
N VAL A 29 -11.87 4.15 -26.83
CA VAL A 29 -12.66 3.18 -27.59
C VAL A 29 -14.09 3.66 -27.78
N GLY A 30 -14.73 4.19 -26.73
CA GLY A 30 -16.08 4.72 -26.80
C GLY A 30 -16.92 4.53 -25.53
N ASP A 31 -18.14 5.10 -25.57
CA ASP A 31 -19.05 5.16 -24.43
C ASP A 31 -19.73 3.84 -24.08
N THR A 32 -19.60 2.82 -24.94
CA THR A 32 -20.28 1.53 -24.73
C THR A 32 -19.36 0.35 -24.96
N ILE A 33 -19.62 -0.75 -24.26
CA ILE A 33 -19.00 -2.06 -24.48
C ILE A 33 -20.13 -3.09 -24.71
N PHE A 34 -20.13 -3.77 -25.86
CA PHE A 34 -21.20 -4.70 -26.26
C PHE A 34 -22.61 -4.11 -26.19
N GLY A 35 -22.76 -2.80 -26.44
CA GLY A 35 -24.06 -2.09 -26.37
C GLY A 35 -24.48 -1.67 -24.94
N ILE A 36 -23.69 -1.95 -23.91
CA ILE A 36 -23.91 -1.53 -22.53
C ILE A 36 -23.09 -0.25 -22.27
N PRO A 37 -23.65 0.80 -21.64
CA PRO A 37 -22.90 1.99 -21.26
C PRO A 37 -21.68 1.63 -20.39
N TYR A 38 -20.50 2.17 -20.74
CA TYR A 38 -19.30 1.92 -19.98
C TYR A 38 -19.37 2.61 -18.61
N PRO A 39 -19.05 1.92 -17.50
CA PRO A 39 -19.34 2.44 -16.16
C PRO A 39 -18.41 3.56 -15.68
N LEU A 40 -17.20 3.68 -16.28
CA LEU A 40 -16.23 4.67 -15.84
C LEU A 40 -16.40 5.99 -16.61
N PRO A 41 -16.43 7.16 -15.93
CA PRO A 41 -16.47 8.47 -16.57
C PRO A 41 -15.16 8.85 -17.26
N GLU A 42 -15.20 9.88 -18.08
CA GLU A 42 -13.99 10.52 -18.58
C GLU A 42 -13.17 11.08 -17.42
N GLY A 43 -11.83 11.05 -17.53
CA GLY A 43 -10.94 11.48 -16.45
C GLY A 43 -10.56 10.37 -15.46
N SER A 44 -11.20 9.20 -15.50
CA SER A 44 -10.94 8.06 -14.60
C SER A 44 -9.46 7.65 -14.56
N MET A 45 -8.76 7.68 -15.69
CA MET A 45 -7.32 7.41 -15.76
C MET A 45 -6.50 8.44 -14.96
N THR A 46 -6.91 9.71 -14.99
CA THR A 46 -6.22 10.78 -14.23
C THR A 46 -6.42 10.58 -12.74
N GLU A 47 -7.65 10.32 -12.30
CA GLU A 47 -7.96 10.03 -10.90
C GLU A 47 -7.19 8.82 -10.38
N LEU A 48 -7.14 7.74 -11.18
CA LEU A 48 -6.39 6.52 -10.83
C LEU A 48 -4.89 6.81 -10.70
N SER A 49 -4.30 7.49 -11.69
CA SER A 49 -2.87 7.80 -11.73
C SER A 49 -2.45 8.73 -10.58
N TYR A 50 -3.28 9.72 -10.22
CA TYR A 50 -2.99 10.62 -9.13
C TYR A 50 -3.14 9.93 -7.77
N GLY A 51 -4.17 9.11 -7.58
CA GLY A 51 -4.32 8.26 -6.39
C GLY A 51 -3.14 7.30 -6.21
N GLN A 52 -2.66 6.71 -7.32
CA GLN A 52 -1.50 5.81 -7.32
C GLN A 52 -0.22 6.52 -6.84
N ARG A 53 0.08 7.70 -7.35
CA ARG A 53 1.27 8.48 -6.95
C ARG A 53 1.29 8.80 -5.46
N LEU A 54 0.12 9.05 -4.86
CA LEU A 54 0.03 9.37 -3.44
C LEU A 54 0.38 8.18 -2.54
N TYR A 55 -0.05 6.95 -2.87
CA TYR A 55 0.31 5.79 -2.05
C TYR A 55 1.72 5.26 -2.35
N GLU A 56 2.24 5.46 -3.57
CA GLU A 56 3.59 5.05 -3.94
C GLU A 56 4.67 5.80 -3.15
N PHE A 57 4.41 7.04 -2.75
CA PHE A 57 5.37 7.82 -1.97
C PHE A 57 5.75 7.16 -0.64
N PRO A 58 4.83 6.84 0.29
CA PRO A 58 5.20 6.12 1.52
C PRO A 58 5.74 4.71 1.25
N LEU A 59 5.25 4.02 0.22
CA LEU A 59 5.78 2.72 -0.18
C LEU A 59 7.25 2.81 -0.60
N GLY A 60 7.61 3.81 -1.42
CA GLY A 60 8.97 4.04 -1.90
C GLY A 60 9.92 4.40 -0.76
N VAL A 61 9.50 5.34 0.09
CA VAL A 61 10.33 5.84 1.20
C VAL A 61 10.56 4.77 2.27
N PHE A 62 9.55 3.99 2.64
CA PHE A 62 9.65 3.05 3.76
C PHE A 62 9.75 1.59 3.32
N GLY A 63 8.83 1.12 2.47
CA GLY A 63 8.78 -0.29 2.09
C GLY A 63 10.02 -0.75 1.34
N ILE A 64 10.43 -0.01 0.30
CA ILE A 64 11.59 -0.35 -0.52
C ILE A 64 12.89 -0.14 0.26
N SER A 65 12.99 0.93 1.07
CA SER A 65 14.18 1.24 1.85
C SER A 65 14.48 0.17 2.91
N ILE A 66 13.47 -0.26 3.67
CA ILE A 66 13.62 -1.35 4.66
C ILE A 66 14.05 -2.64 3.97
N ALA A 67 13.36 -3.02 2.90
CA ALA A 67 13.68 -4.24 2.17
C ALA A 67 15.11 -4.22 1.60
N THR A 68 15.58 -3.06 1.15
CA THR A 68 16.95 -2.87 0.64
C THR A 68 17.97 -2.92 1.75
N ALA A 69 17.70 -2.32 2.90
CA ALA A 69 18.59 -2.30 4.05
C ALA A 69 18.82 -3.69 4.67
N ILE A 70 17.78 -4.55 4.70
CA ILE A 70 17.92 -5.90 5.29
C ILE A 70 18.45 -6.94 4.30
N PHE A 71 18.43 -6.68 2.99
CA PHE A 71 18.82 -7.64 1.97
C PHE A 71 20.25 -8.17 2.12
N PRO A 72 21.30 -7.34 2.39
CA PRO A 72 22.65 -7.85 2.59
C PRO A 72 22.77 -8.81 3.79
N ALA A 73 22.04 -8.55 4.87
CA ALA A 73 22.00 -9.46 6.03
C ALA A 73 21.31 -10.77 5.69
N LEU A 74 20.16 -10.74 5.01
CA LEU A 74 19.48 -11.95 4.52
C LEU A 74 20.39 -12.76 3.60
N ALA A 75 21.11 -12.13 2.67
CA ALA A 75 22.00 -12.81 1.74
C ALA A 75 23.19 -13.48 2.48
N ARG A 76 23.77 -12.80 3.47
CA ARG A 76 24.83 -13.36 4.31
C ARG A 76 24.38 -14.57 5.12
N ASP A 77 23.16 -14.47 5.68
CA ASP A 77 22.60 -15.48 6.58
C ASP A 77 21.87 -16.62 5.82
N SER A 78 21.93 -16.64 4.49
CA SER A 78 21.18 -17.57 3.63
C SER A 78 21.43 -19.06 3.92
N ASN A 79 22.62 -19.41 4.41
CA ASN A 79 22.99 -20.77 4.82
C ASN A 79 22.76 -21.06 6.32
N ASN A 80 22.30 -20.07 7.09
CA ASN A 80 22.02 -20.19 8.52
C ASN A 80 20.54 -19.86 8.77
N THR A 81 19.67 -20.87 8.68
CA THR A 81 18.20 -20.70 8.80
C THR A 81 17.76 -19.96 10.05
N PRO A 82 18.29 -20.20 11.27
CA PRO A 82 17.90 -19.43 12.45
C PRO A 82 18.22 -17.94 12.35
N ALA A 83 19.45 -17.58 11.91
CA ALA A 83 19.86 -16.19 11.73
C ALA A 83 19.05 -15.51 10.62
N PHE A 84 18.78 -16.22 9.52
CA PHE A 84 17.95 -15.75 8.42
C PHE A 84 16.54 -15.42 8.88
N LEU A 85 15.91 -16.34 9.63
CA LEU A 85 14.57 -16.13 10.18
C LEU A 85 14.52 -14.95 11.16
N ASP A 86 15.54 -14.77 11.99
CA ASP A 86 15.59 -13.63 12.92
C ASP A 86 15.68 -12.29 12.15
N THR A 87 16.56 -12.20 11.15
CA THR A 87 16.68 -11.04 10.27
C THR A 87 15.36 -10.75 9.53
N LEU A 88 14.73 -11.79 8.95
CA LEU A 88 13.45 -11.67 8.25
C LEU A 88 12.34 -11.16 9.19
N ARG A 89 12.21 -11.73 10.39
CA ARG A 89 11.21 -11.33 11.38
C ARG A 89 11.38 -9.90 11.84
N ARG A 90 12.63 -9.43 12.02
CA ARG A 90 12.89 -8.01 12.30
C ARG A 90 12.41 -7.12 11.15
N GLY A 91 12.73 -7.48 9.91
CA GLY A 91 12.23 -6.75 8.74
C GLY A 91 10.71 -6.71 8.68
N LEU A 92 10.02 -7.84 8.87
CA LEU A 92 8.56 -7.92 8.86
C LEU A 92 7.93 -7.07 9.99
N ARG A 93 8.50 -7.08 11.21
CA ARG A 93 8.03 -6.24 12.31
C ARG A 93 8.18 -4.76 12.00
N LEU A 94 9.35 -4.35 11.51
CA LEU A 94 9.62 -2.94 11.18
C LEU A 94 8.73 -2.45 10.03
N THR A 95 8.55 -3.28 9.01
CA THR A 95 7.69 -2.96 7.87
C THR A 95 6.23 -2.79 8.27
N MET A 96 5.73 -3.66 9.17
CA MET A 96 4.37 -3.53 9.69
C MET A 96 4.23 -2.31 10.60
N PHE A 97 5.24 -2.04 11.43
CA PHE A 97 5.27 -0.90 12.35
C PHE A 97 5.15 0.44 11.64
N ILE A 98 5.65 0.55 10.41
CA ILE A 98 5.55 1.76 9.58
C ILE A 98 4.38 1.65 8.60
N GLY A 99 4.20 0.51 7.94
CA GLY A 99 3.22 0.34 6.87
C GLY A 99 1.77 0.39 7.34
N LEU A 100 1.46 -0.17 8.52
CA LEU A 100 0.08 -0.16 9.02
C LEU A 100 -0.40 1.23 9.42
N PRO A 101 0.34 2.03 10.23
CA PRO A 101 -0.07 3.41 10.50
C PRO A 101 -0.09 4.28 9.25
N ALA A 102 0.80 4.06 8.26
CA ALA A 102 0.74 4.75 6.98
C ALA A 102 -0.54 4.40 6.20
N SER A 103 -0.94 3.11 6.17
CA SER A 103 -2.21 2.68 5.59
C SER A 103 -3.41 3.40 6.22
N VAL A 104 -3.50 3.36 7.55
CA VAL A 104 -4.60 3.98 8.31
C VAL A 104 -4.58 5.50 8.14
N GLY A 105 -3.39 6.11 8.28
CA GLY A 105 -3.23 7.56 8.16
C GLY A 105 -3.67 8.09 6.80
N LEU A 106 -3.24 7.46 5.70
CA LEU A 106 -3.62 7.89 4.35
C LEU A 106 -5.12 7.77 4.09
N VAL A 107 -5.78 6.73 4.61
CA VAL A 107 -7.26 6.63 4.53
C VAL A 107 -7.92 7.82 5.23
N LEU A 108 -7.41 8.20 6.39
CA LEU A 108 -8.00 9.29 7.19
C LEU A 108 -7.78 10.66 6.57
N VAL A 109 -6.58 10.93 6.04
CA VAL A 109 -6.25 12.25 5.49
C VAL A 109 -6.44 12.36 3.97
N ARG A 110 -7.03 11.37 3.33
CA ARG A 110 -7.12 11.22 1.87
C ARG A 110 -7.59 12.48 1.13
N ASN A 111 -8.64 13.14 1.63
CA ASN A 111 -9.24 14.31 0.99
C ASN A 111 -8.36 15.55 1.17
N ASP A 112 -7.87 15.80 2.39
CA ASP A 112 -7.00 16.93 2.69
C ASP A 112 -5.65 16.78 1.97
N LEU A 113 -5.11 15.57 1.88
CA LEU A 113 -3.87 15.29 1.14
C LEU A 113 -4.05 15.52 -0.36
N SER A 114 -5.11 14.97 -0.95
CA SER A 114 -5.40 15.15 -2.36
C SER A 114 -5.67 16.62 -2.71
N ALA A 115 -6.45 17.33 -1.91
CA ALA A 115 -6.69 18.77 -2.08
C ALA A 115 -5.41 19.57 -1.94
N THR A 116 -4.58 19.30 -0.94
CA THR A 116 -3.32 20.00 -0.71
C THR A 116 -2.37 19.90 -1.90
N ILE A 117 -2.29 18.74 -2.54
CA ILE A 117 -1.32 18.49 -3.61
C ILE A 117 -1.85 18.87 -4.98
N PHE A 118 -3.13 18.64 -5.26
CA PHE A 118 -3.66 18.74 -6.62
C PHE A 118 -4.68 19.86 -6.81
N GLN A 119 -5.39 20.33 -5.77
CA GLN A 119 -6.40 21.36 -5.93
C GLN A 119 -5.79 22.70 -6.38
N GLY A 120 -6.19 23.15 -7.55
CA GLY A 120 -5.76 24.43 -8.10
C GLY A 120 -5.95 24.53 -9.60
N GLY A 121 -6.06 25.75 -10.13
CA GLY A 121 -6.28 25.97 -11.54
C GLY A 121 -7.59 25.31 -12.04
N LYS A 122 -7.47 24.35 -12.95
CA LYS A 122 -8.60 23.60 -13.49
C LYS A 122 -9.02 22.39 -12.62
N PHE A 123 -8.20 22.02 -11.63
CA PHE A 123 -8.48 20.87 -10.78
C PHE A 123 -9.35 21.29 -9.58
N SER A 124 -10.60 20.89 -9.62
CA SER A 124 -11.62 21.30 -8.66
C SER A 124 -11.50 20.59 -7.31
N ALA A 125 -12.26 21.03 -6.31
CA ALA A 125 -12.39 20.32 -5.04
C ALA A 125 -13.07 18.96 -5.20
N GLU A 126 -13.96 18.82 -6.19
CA GLU A 126 -14.60 17.54 -6.53
C GLU A 126 -13.58 16.54 -7.09
N ASP A 127 -12.74 16.96 -8.04
CA ASP A 127 -11.66 16.13 -8.58
C ASP A 127 -10.70 15.68 -7.46
N ALA A 128 -10.39 16.58 -6.51
CA ALA A 128 -9.58 16.23 -5.36
C ALA A 128 -10.23 15.18 -4.45
N ARG A 129 -11.56 15.24 -4.26
CA ARG A 129 -12.32 14.21 -3.52
C ARG A 129 -12.32 12.87 -4.24
N ASN A 130 -12.46 12.86 -5.56
CA ASN A 130 -12.42 11.65 -6.38
C ASN A 130 -11.05 10.97 -6.26
N VAL A 131 -9.96 11.73 -6.40
CA VAL A 131 -8.60 11.21 -6.17
C VAL A 131 -8.44 10.71 -4.73
N GLY A 132 -8.98 11.42 -3.74
CA GLY A 132 -9.00 11.00 -2.34
C GLY A 132 -9.74 9.68 -2.14
N PHE A 133 -10.86 9.47 -2.85
CA PHE A 133 -11.60 8.19 -2.84
C PHE A 133 -10.76 7.05 -3.43
N VAL A 134 -10.11 7.25 -4.57
CA VAL A 134 -9.20 6.28 -5.18
C VAL A 134 -8.04 5.94 -4.23
N LEU A 135 -7.45 6.96 -3.61
CA LEU A 135 -6.40 6.77 -2.59
C LEU A 135 -6.89 5.93 -1.41
N ALA A 136 -8.13 6.14 -0.95
CA ALA A 136 -8.70 5.35 0.13
C ALA A 136 -8.86 3.86 -0.21
N MET A 137 -8.99 3.52 -1.49
CA MET A 137 -9.06 2.14 -1.96
C MET A 137 -7.67 1.48 -2.06
N TYR A 138 -6.62 2.25 -2.42
CA TYR A 138 -5.23 1.76 -2.41
C TYR A 138 -4.62 1.65 -1.01
N ALA A 139 -4.86 2.66 -0.17
CA ALA A 139 -4.15 2.85 1.10
C ALA A 139 -4.24 1.67 2.08
N PRO A 140 -5.36 0.93 2.22
CA PRO A 140 -5.45 -0.21 3.13
C PRO A 140 -4.41 -1.31 2.87
N ALA A 141 -3.83 -1.40 1.68
CA ALA A 141 -2.86 -2.43 1.32
C ALA A 141 -1.39 -1.99 1.39
N ILE A 142 -1.08 -0.77 1.83
CA ILE A 142 0.32 -0.27 1.90
C ILE A 142 1.21 -1.17 2.77
N TRP A 143 0.69 -1.66 3.92
CA TRP A 143 1.40 -2.62 4.74
C TRP A 143 1.70 -3.93 3.98
N ALA A 144 0.77 -4.39 3.13
CA ALA A 144 0.93 -5.61 2.34
C ALA A 144 1.99 -5.42 1.24
N TYR A 145 1.96 -4.32 0.51
CA TYR A 145 2.99 -3.96 -0.46
C TYR A 145 4.37 -3.86 0.17
N SER A 146 4.46 -3.21 1.34
CA SER A 146 5.73 -3.05 2.05
C SER A 146 6.29 -4.40 2.52
N MET A 147 5.44 -5.28 3.08
CA MET A 147 5.85 -6.64 3.45
C MET A 147 6.26 -7.49 2.25
N GLN A 148 5.57 -7.34 1.13
CA GLN A 148 5.90 -8.04 -0.12
C GLN A 148 7.32 -7.73 -0.57
N GLN A 149 7.78 -6.46 -0.45
CA GLN A 149 9.16 -6.09 -0.77
C GLN A 149 10.17 -6.89 0.06
N VAL A 150 9.93 -7.03 1.36
CA VAL A 150 10.78 -7.78 2.29
C VAL A 150 10.80 -9.28 1.96
N VAL A 151 9.61 -9.88 1.78
CA VAL A 151 9.48 -11.31 1.51
C VAL A 151 10.06 -11.68 0.14
N THR A 152 9.87 -10.84 -0.87
CA THR A 152 10.47 -11.05 -2.21
C THR A 152 12.00 -11.04 -2.12
N ARG A 153 12.58 -10.13 -1.35
CA ARG A 153 14.05 -10.12 -1.14
C ARG A 153 14.54 -11.33 -0.36
N ALA A 154 13.73 -11.86 0.57
CA ALA A 154 14.06 -13.11 1.25
C ALA A 154 14.14 -14.29 0.26
N PHE A 155 13.23 -14.40 -0.70
CA PHE A 155 13.32 -15.38 -1.79
C PHE A 155 14.58 -15.18 -2.63
N TYR A 156 14.92 -13.94 -2.99
CA TYR A 156 16.13 -13.63 -3.77
C TYR A 156 17.41 -14.00 -3.01
N ALA A 157 17.46 -13.75 -1.71
CA ALA A 157 18.60 -14.14 -0.86
C ALA A 157 18.77 -15.66 -0.80
N LEU A 158 17.67 -16.43 -0.88
CA LEU A 158 17.68 -17.90 -0.97
C LEU A 158 17.94 -18.43 -2.40
N GLY A 159 18.27 -17.55 -3.37
CA GLY A 159 18.52 -17.92 -4.76
C GLY A 159 17.27 -18.24 -5.59
N ASP A 160 16.07 -17.98 -5.05
CA ASP A 160 14.79 -18.24 -5.72
C ASP A 160 14.14 -16.95 -6.24
N SER A 161 14.48 -16.57 -7.45
CA SER A 161 13.81 -15.45 -8.13
C SER A 161 12.53 -15.86 -8.89
N THR A 162 12.32 -17.17 -9.07
CA THR A 162 11.23 -17.71 -9.92
C THR A 162 9.90 -17.72 -9.18
N THR A 163 9.90 -18.08 -7.90
CA THR A 163 8.67 -18.20 -7.10
C THR A 163 7.92 -16.85 -6.98
N PRO A 164 8.58 -15.71 -6.61
CA PRO A 164 7.89 -14.42 -6.58
C PRO A 164 7.32 -14.02 -7.95
N VAL A 165 8.06 -14.26 -9.03
CA VAL A 165 7.62 -13.94 -10.40
C VAL A 165 6.37 -14.74 -10.78
N LYS A 166 6.35 -16.06 -10.53
CA LYS A 166 5.17 -16.89 -10.80
C LYS A 166 3.94 -16.42 -10.03
N VAL A 167 4.10 -16.09 -8.75
CA VAL A 167 3.00 -15.57 -7.94
C VAL A 167 2.53 -14.24 -8.50
N SER A 168 3.44 -13.33 -8.90
CA SER A 168 3.06 -12.04 -9.48
C SER A 168 2.27 -12.18 -10.78
N VAL A 169 2.61 -13.16 -11.66
CA VAL A 169 1.82 -13.43 -12.88
C VAL A 169 0.37 -13.80 -12.53
N TRP A 170 0.16 -14.68 -11.54
CA TRP A 170 -1.18 -15.03 -11.10
C TRP A 170 -1.93 -13.85 -10.47
N MET A 171 -1.21 -12.94 -9.81
CA MET A 171 -1.82 -11.73 -9.26
C MET A 171 -2.26 -10.74 -10.34
N VAL A 172 -1.54 -10.65 -11.47
CA VAL A 172 -2.02 -9.86 -12.62
C VAL A 172 -3.33 -10.43 -13.18
N VAL A 173 -3.44 -11.76 -13.30
CA VAL A 173 -4.70 -12.39 -13.72
C VAL A 173 -5.83 -12.12 -12.72
N LEU A 174 -5.56 -12.27 -11.42
CA LEU A 174 -6.54 -11.97 -10.38
C LEU A 174 -6.97 -10.50 -10.42
N ASN A 175 -6.01 -9.57 -10.52
CA ASN A 175 -6.28 -8.14 -10.62
C ASN A 175 -7.16 -7.83 -11.83
N PHE A 176 -6.82 -8.37 -13.02
CA PHE A 176 -7.62 -8.18 -14.22
C PHE A 176 -9.06 -8.67 -14.04
N LEU A 177 -9.27 -9.85 -13.46
CA LEU A 177 -10.62 -10.38 -13.19
C LEU A 177 -11.39 -9.50 -12.21
N LEU A 178 -10.72 -8.99 -11.18
CA LEU A 178 -11.32 -8.04 -10.23
C LEU A 178 -11.63 -6.70 -10.90
N ASN A 179 -10.76 -6.19 -11.77
CA ASN A 179 -10.97 -4.95 -12.50
C ASN A 179 -12.27 -5.00 -13.30
N ILE A 180 -12.43 -6.03 -14.15
CA ILE A 180 -13.62 -6.16 -15.00
C ILE A 180 -14.91 -6.44 -14.23
N THR A 181 -14.83 -6.82 -12.97
CA THR A 181 -16.01 -7.02 -12.10
C THR A 181 -16.32 -5.80 -11.25
N LEU A 182 -15.29 -5.21 -10.62
CA LEU A 182 -15.48 -4.13 -9.65
C LEU A 182 -15.85 -2.79 -10.29
N ILE A 183 -15.48 -2.54 -11.55
CA ILE A 183 -15.88 -1.30 -12.26
C ILE A 183 -17.41 -1.18 -12.43
N TRP A 184 -18.14 -2.30 -12.45
CA TRP A 184 -19.60 -2.31 -12.54
C TRP A 184 -20.31 -2.13 -11.20
N THR A 185 -19.57 -2.01 -10.11
CA THR A 185 -20.09 -1.73 -8.79
C THR A 185 -20.14 -0.22 -8.53
N PRO A 186 -20.80 0.26 -7.47
CA PRO A 186 -20.77 1.67 -7.07
C PRO A 186 -19.37 2.24 -6.79
N LEU A 187 -18.34 1.38 -6.76
CA LEU A 187 -16.95 1.80 -6.57
C LEU A 187 -16.33 2.47 -7.80
N GLY A 188 -16.84 2.17 -9.01
CA GLY A 188 -16.33 2.76 -10.25
C GLY A 188 -14.79 2.69 -10.34
N VAL A 189 -14.14 3.85 -10.49
CA VAL A 189 -12.67 3.96 -10.55
C VAL A 189 -11.98 3.41 -9.30
N GLY A 190 -12.60 3.60 -8.12
CA GLY A 190 -12.10 3.03 -6.86
C GLY A 190 -12.03 1.49 -6.89
N GLY A 191 -12.86 0.84 -7.72
CA GLY A 191 -12.80 -0.60 -7.94
C GLY A 191 -11.46 -1.07 -8.51
N LEU A 192 -10.84 -0.31 -9.43
CA LEU A 192 -9.49 -0.60 -9.97
C LEU A 192 -8.42 -0.50 -8.89
N ALA A 193 -8.51 0.52 -8.04
CA ALA A 193 -7.60 0.67 -6.91
C ALA A 193 -7.76 -0.46 -5.89
N LEU A 194 -9.00 -0.83 -5.57
CA LEU A 194 -9.31 -1.90 -4.63
C LEU A 194 -8.86 -3.27 -5.16
N SER A 195 -9.03 -3.56 -6.45
CA SER A 195 -8.55 -4.81 -7.05
C SER A 195 -7.05 -4.99 -6.88
N THR A 196 -6.28 -3.92 -7.10
CA THR A 196 -4.83 -3.90 -6.90
C THR A 196 -4.46 -4.08 -5.42
N ALA A 197 -5.21 -3.47 -4.51
CA ALA A 197 -5.05 -3.66 -3.06
C ALA A 197 -5.33 -5.11 -2.64
N ILE A 198 -6.42 -5.71 -3.12
CA ILE A 198 -6.76 -7.12 -2.85
C ILE A 198 -5.67 -8.05 -3.39
N ALA A 199 -5.22 -7.84 -4.64
CA ALA A 199 -4.17 -8.65 -5.24
C ALA A 199 -2.88 -8.61 -4.40
N ALA A 200 -2.48 -7.44 -3.90
CA ALA A 200 -1.31 -7.30 -3.03
C ALA A 200 -1.45 -8.05 -1.70
N VAL A 201 -2.63 -7.98 -1.07
CA VAL A 201 -2.92 -8.70 0.17
C VAL A 201 -2.89 -10.21 -0.08
N VAL A 202 -3.51 -10.70 -1.15
CA VAL A 202 -3.46 -12.12 -1.52
C VAL A 202 -2.03 -12.56 -1.81
N GLN A 203 -1.28 -11.75 -2.55
CA GLN A 203 0.11 -12.03 -2.91
C GLN A 203 1.00 -12.23 -1.67
N ILE A 204 0.93 -11.34 -0.69
CA ILE A 204 1.77 -11.46 0.50
C ILE A 204 1.44 -12.72 1.31
N PHE A 205 0.16 -13.10 1.43
CA PHE A 205 -0.22 -14.33 2.11
C PHE A 205 0.30 -15.59 1.39
N ILE A 206 0.23 -15.63 0.05
CA ILE A 206 0.76 -16.74 -0.74
C ILE A 206 2.28 -16.82 -0.58
N LEU A 207 3.00 -15.70 -0.75
CA LEU A 207 4.46 -15.66 -0.61
C LEU A 207 4.91 -16.06 0.80
N GLN A 208 4.26 -15.57 1.85
CA GLN A 208 4.58 -15.98 3.24
C GLN A 208 4.34 -17.48 3.46
N ARG A 209 3.25 -18.03 2.92
CA ARG A 209 2.96 -19.46 3.04
C ARG A 209 4.02 -20.32 2.33
N LEU A 210 4.43 -19.91 1.12
CA LEU A 210 5.47 -20.61 0.35
C LEU A 210 6.83 -20.50 1.05
N LEU A 211 7.17 -19.34 1.59
CA LEU A 211 8.42 -19.12 2.33
C LEU A 211 8.45 -19.97 3.62
N THR A 212 7.34 -19.98 4.37
CA THR A 212 7.20 -20.78 5.60
C THR A 212 7.37 -22.28 5.32
N ARG A 213 6.88 -22.78 4.20
CA ARG A 213 7.08 -24.20 3.82
C ARG A 213 8.53 -24.53 3.52
N ARG A 214 9.34 -23.55 3.12
CA ARG A 214 10.72 -23.75 2.70
C ARG A 214 11.71 -23.63 3.85
N ILE A 215 11.53 -22.66 4.76
CA ILE A 215 12.52 -22.33 5.80
C ILE A 215 11.95 -22.41 7.22
N GLY A 216 10.67 -22.79 7.39
CA GLY A 216 9.98 -22.79 8.67
C GLY A 216 9.19 -21.50 8.92
N PRO A 217 8.59 -21.33 10.11
CA PRO A 217 7.63 -20.27 10.42
C PRO A 217 8.31 -18.89 10.36
N ALA A 218 8.06 -18.18 9.25
CA ALA A 218 8.51 -16.81 9.05
C ALA A 218 7.88 -15.83 10.06
N VAL A 219 6.69 -16.15 10.56
CA VAL A 219 5.96 -15.34 11.54
C VAL A 219 5.80 -16.15 12.83
N ASP A 220 6.51 -15.74 13.89
CA ASP A 220 6.43 -16.33 15.23
C ASP A 220 5.43 -15.58 16.14
N SER A 221 5.29 -16.05 17.40
CA SER A 221 4.41 -15.42 18.38
C SER A 221 4.82 -13.98 18.71
N ALA A 222 6.13 -13.71 18.78
CA ALA A 222 6.67 -12.39 19.03
C ALA A 222 6.35 -11.40 17.89
N THR A 223 6.45 -11.86 16.64
CA THR A 223 6.08 -11.06 15.47
C THR A 223 4.58 -10.76 15.44
N ARG A 224 3.73 -11.75 15.74
CA ARG A 224 2.27 -11.53 15.84
C ARG A 224 1.90 -10.57 16.95
N ALA A 225 2.54 -10.70 18.12
CA ALA A 225 2.34 -9.76 19.22
C ALA A 225 2.77 -8.34 18.85
N SER A 226 3.92 -8.18 18.16
CA SER A 226 4.34 -6.88 17.62
C SER A 226 3.31 -6.27 16.68
N TRP A 227 2.76 -7.04 15.76
CA TRP A 227 1.70 -6.58 14.86
C TRP A 227 0.42 -6.17 15.61
N GLY A 228 0.01 -6.94 16.63
CA GLY A 228 -1.12 -6.59 17.47
C GLY A 228 -0.95 -5.25 18.20
N TRP A 229 0.23 -5.01 18.75
CA TRP A 229 0.55 -3.73 19.38
C TRP A 229 0.60 -2.58 18.38
N THR A 230 1.15 -2.81 17.18
CA THR A 230 1.14 -1.82 16.10
C THR A 230 -0.29 -1.48 15.68
N ALA A 231 -1.16 -2.49 15.58
CA ALA A 231 -2.57 -2.27 15.26
C ALA A 231 -3.28 -1.45 16.36
N LEU A 232 -3.00 -1.72 17.63
CA LEU A 232 -3.54 -0.94 18.75
C LEU A 232 -3.07 0.52 18.69
N ALA A 233 -1.76 0.76 18.49
CA ALA A 233 -1.21 2.10 18.36
C ALA A 233 -1.80 2.86 17.15
N SER A 234 -1.99 2.15 16.01
CA SER A 234 -2.65 2.71 14.82
C SER A 234 -4.14 3.01 15.07
N GLY A 235 -4.81 2.20 15.89
CA GLY A 235 -6.19 2.46 16.35
C GLY A 235 -6.29 3.72 17.22
N ILE A 236 -5.34 3.93 18.15
CA ILE A 236 -5.24 5.15 18.96
C ILE A 236 -5.02 6.37 18.07
N MET A 237 -4.09 6.27 17.11
CA MET A 237 -3.85 7.29 16.10
C MET A 237 -5.14 7.62 15.32
N ALA A 238 -5.85 6.58 14.87
CA ALA A 238 -7.09 6.75 14.11
C ALA A 238 -8.16 7.46 14.94
N ALA A 239 -8.35 7.06 16.19
CA ALA A 239 -9.31 7.69 17.11
C ALA A 239 -8.99 9.18 17.34
N ALA A 240 -7.70 9.52 17.51
CA ALA A 240 -7.26 10.90 17.68
C ALA A 240 -7.56 11.75 16.43
N VAL A 241 -7.25 11.24 15.23
CA VAL A 241 -7.51 11.97 13.97
C VAL A 241 -9.01 12.08 13.70
N LEU A 242 -9.80 11.01 13.91
CA LEU A 242 -11.26 11.05 13.75
C LEU A 242 -11.92 12.02 14.72
N GLY A 243 -11.47 12.04 15.99
CA GLY A 243 -11.93 13.04 16.97
C GLY A 243 -11.65 14.48 16.51
N LEU A 244 -10.48 14.71 15.92
CA LEU A 244 -10.13 16.02 15.36
C LEU A 244 -10.97 16.37 14.11
N GLN A 245 -11.24 15.39 13.24
CA GLN A 245 -12.10 15.58 12.07
C GLN A 245 -13.54 15.95 12.46
N TYR A 246 -14.03 15.45 13.59
CA TYR A 246 -15.33 15.82 14.13
C TYR A 246 -15.39 17.28 14.61
N VAL A 247 -14.28 17.78 15.17
CA VAL A 247 -14.18 19.16 15.68
C VAL A 247 -13.84 20.19 14.61
N LEU A 248 -12.99 19.81 13.66
CA LEU A 248 -12.54 20.68 12.58
C LEU A 248 -13.38 20.49 11.33
N PRO A 249 -14.27 21.45 10.97
CA PRO A 249 -15.14 21.31 9.80
C PRO A 249 -14.33 21.16 8.51
N ALA A 250 -14.93 20.45 7.55
CA ALA A 250 -14.36 20.37 6.21
C ALA A 250 -14.76 21.63 5.43
N GLU A 251 -13.80 22.48 5.11
CA GLU A 251 -13.96 23.60 4.18
C GLU A 251 -13.25 23.30 2.87
N GLU A 252 -13.81 23.75 1.76
CA GLU A 252 -13.25 23.46 0.42
C GLU A 252 -12.11 24.39 0.02
N THR A 253 -11.59 25.19 0.96
CA THR A 253 -10.50 26.15 0.71
C THR A 253 -9.15 25.41 0.79
N TRP A 254 -8.31 25.57 -0.23
CA TRP A 254 -6.97 24.95 -0.28
C TRP A 254 -6.13 25.20 0.97
N ARG A 255 -6.12 26.46 1.45
CA ARG A 255 -5.37 26.83 2.68
C ARG A 255 -5.82 26.06 3.91
N TRP A 256 -7.13 25.80 4.02
CA TRP A 256 -7.70 25.04 5.11
C TRP A 256 -7.36 23.56 5.02
N SER A 257 -7.38 22.98 3.83
CA SER A 257 -6.93 21.60 3.60
C SER A 257 -5.47 21.41 4.00
N VAL A 258 -4.58 22.36 3.65
CA VAL A 258 -3.16 22.34 4.07
C VAL A 258 -3.02 22.39 5.60
N ALA A 259 -3.74 23.31 6.26
CA ALA A 259 -3.70 23.46 7.71
C ALA A 259 -4.22 22.18 8.43
N ARG A 260 -5.36 21.66 7.97
CA ARG A 260 -5.94 20.42 8.50
C ARG A 260 -4.99 19.23 8.31
N LEU A 261 -4.42 19.07 7.13
CA LEU A 261 -3.46 18.00 6.84
C LEU A 261 -2.26 18.07 7.81
N ALA A 262 -1.69 19.28 8.00
CA ALA A 262 -0.58 19.45 8.93
C ALA A 262 -0.95 19.09 10.37
N VAL A 263 -2.11 19.51 10.83
CA VAL A 263 -2.63 19.19 12.17
C VAL A 263 -2.90 17.69 12.32
N PHE A 264 -3.54 17.05 11.34
CA PHE A 264 -3.81 15.61 11.37
C PHE A 264 -2.53 14.76 11.35
N CYS A 265 -1.54 15.16 10.54
CA CYS A 265 -0.23 14.51 10.53
C CYS A 265 0.52 14.68 11.86
N ALA A 266 0.51 15.89 12.44
CA ALA A 266 1.18 16.16 13.72
C ALA A 266 0.50 15.40 14.88
N VAL A 267 -0.82 15.48 15.00
CA VAL A 267 -1.58 14.82 16.08
C VAL A 267 -1.60 13.30 15.87
N GLY A 268 -1.86 12.82 14.65
CA GLY A 268 -1.86 11.38 14.36
C GLY A 268 -0.48 10.76 14.56
N GLY A 269 0.56 11.36 14.00
CA GLY A 269 1.95 10.91 14.17
C GLY A 269 2.39 10.97 15.63
N GLY A 270 2.06 12.05 16.35
CA GLY A 270 2.34 12.22 17.78
C GLY A 270 1.61 11.18 18.65
N ALA A 271 0.33 10.91 18.38
CA ALA A 271 -0.47 9.91 19.08
C ALA A 271 0.09 8.48 18.87
N PHE A 272 0.44 8.13 17.61
CA PHE A 272 1.08 6.86 17.30
C PHE A 272 2.42 6.71 18.02
N TRP A 273 3.26 7.73 17.92
CA TRP A 273 4.60 7.72 18.53
C TRP A 273 4.53 7.63 20.06
N LEU A 274 3.63 8.38 20.68
CA LEU A 274 3.39 8.35 22.12
C LEU A 274 2.87 6.98 22.57
N ALA A 275 1.89 6.41 21.87
CA ALA A 275 1.38 5.07 22.13
C ALA A 275 2.49 4.02 22.05
N ALA A 276 3.30 4.05 20.97
CA ALA A 276 4.41 3.14 20.79
C ALA A 276 5.50 3.32 21.88
N TYR A 277 5.75 4.54 22.33
CA TYR A 277 6.70 4.84 23.41
C TYR A 277 6.22 4.30 24.77
N VAL A 278 4.96 4.56 25.13
CA VAL A 278 4.35 4.06 26.38
C VAL A 278 4.34 2.54 26.39
N MET A 279 4.07 1.91 25.25
CA MET A 279 4.11 0.45 25.08
C MET A 279 5.54 -0.12 25.02
N ARG A 280 6.59 0.72 25.13
CA ARG A 280 8.02 0.35 25.12
C ARG A 280 8.41 -0.50 23.90
N ARG A 281 7.92 -0.11 22.70
CA ARG A 281 8.13 -0.91 21.51
C ARG A 281 9.59 -0.94 21.07
N PRO A 282 10.19 -2.14 20.86
CA PRO A 282 11.59 -2.27 20.43
C PRO A 282 11.84 -1.69 19.03
N GLU A 283 10.82 -1.65 18.18
CA GLU A 283 10.88 -1.11 16.83
C GLU A 283 11.28 0.39 16.82
N LEU A 284 10.88 1.17 17.83
CA LEU A 284 11.29 2.58 17.98
C LEU A 284 12.81 2.76 18.12
N ARG A 285 13.50 1.78 18.75
CA ARG A 285 14.95 1.84 18.90
C ARG A 285 15.70 1.53 17.61
N GLN A 286 15.05 0.82 16.68
CA GLN A 286 15.63 0.46 15.39
C GLN A 286 15.55 1.60 14.37
N LEU A 287 14.74 2.63 14.65
CA LEU A 287 14.60 3.84 13.82
C LEU A 287 15.56 4.97 14.23
N ARG A 288 16.29 4.78 15.33
CA ARG A 288 17.40 5.67 15.75
C ARG A 288 18.74 5.17 15.21
#